data_7ec4b9370a7578abc01a20577d15f5bf
#
_entry.id   7ec4b9370a7578abc01a20577d15f5bf
#
_cell.length_a   1.000
_cell.length_b   1.000
_cell.length_c   1.000
_cell.angle_alpha   90.00
_cell.angle_beta   90.00
_cell.angle_gamma   90.00
#
_symmetry.space_group_name_H-M   'P 1'
#
loop_
_entity.id
_entity.type
_entity.pdbx_description
1 polymer ?
#
loop_
_entity_poly.entity_id
_entity_poly.type
_entity_poly.pdbx_seq_one_letter_code
_entity_poly.pdbx_strand_id
1 'polypeptide(L)'
;MKKKSYTTFAAIHLGSEMISMQIVEYRNMNKVKVIEQCNHRVKLGEETFKNKIIPFSMVSEICELLQGYKRLMSEYGVEECSVQATTAVREALNQVFLLDQIYIKTGLKVKVVDMPQEIYTKYTAIRQTLRSEGINGKDYGMLLMDISSGGLGITFVDDEKIKYQQNFHVGIIRIKESFNRNQRNGMQFNLALTEFLASTMGPVREALKDANIRYLILSGTETELLLQMLGLDTQAKVTRIKAEEFMELFNKVHKLNLPQIIKVFKIKESVAELVLPTILLYELLLALVPTKEIIITADRFIDGIQLLHIGPKTDKEYAAELEKEQLSLIHNIGEHYN
;
A
#
# COMPACT_ATOMS: atom_id res chain seq x y z
N MET A 1 13.17 -4.22 -40.54
CA MET A 1 12.80 -3.58 -39.26
C MET A 1 13.70 -4.16 -38.17
N LYS A 2 14.54 -3.36 -37.50
CA LYS A 2 15.31 -3.84 -36.33
C LYS A 2 14.30 -4.19 -35.24
N LYS A 3 14.31 -5.45 -34.74
CA LYS A 3 13.51 -5.87 -33.58
C LYS A 3 13.83 -4.89 -32.44
N LYS A 4 12.86 -4.13 -31.94
CA LYS A 4 13.01 -3.34 -30.72
C LYS A 4 13.52 -4.27 -29.62
N SER A 5 14.64 -3.91 -28.99
CA SER A 5 15.28 -4.73 -27.96
C SER A 5 14.50 -4.75 -26.64
N TYR A 6 13.56 -3.81 -26.46
CA TYR A 6 12.77 -3.59 -25.26
C TYR A 6 11.31 -3.32 -25.63
N THR A 7 10.41 -3.75 -24.76
CA THR A 7 8.98 -3.44 -24.80
C THR A 7 8.70 -2.33 -23.79
N THR A 8 7.78 -1.41 -24.12
CA THR A 8 7.35 -0.34 -23.21
C THR A 8 6.00 -0.68 -22.60
N PHE A 9 5.87 -0.45 -21.30
CA PHE A 9 4.63 -0.67 -20.56
C PHE A 9 4.38 0.50 -19.60
N ALA A 10 3.11 0.91 -19.46
CA ALA A 10 2.68 1.90 -18.49
C ALA A 10 1.77 1.26 -17.44
N ALA A 11 2.12 1.42 -16.17
CA ALA A 11 1.23 1.17 -15.05
C ALA A 11 0.62 2.49 -14.57
N ILE A 12 -0.69 2.51 -14.33
CA ILE A 12 -1.39 3.66 -13.74
C ILE A 12 -2.19 3.17 -12.55
N HIS A 13 -2.04 3.83 -11.41
CA HIS A 13 -2.77 3.56 -10.18
C HIS A 13 -3.59 4.77 -9.74
N LEU A 14 -4.91 4.61 -9.64
CA LEU A 14 -5.82 5.57 -9.04
C LEU A 14 -5.99 5.20 -7.56
N GLY A 15 -5.13 5.79 -6.73
CA GLY A 15 -5.14 5.59 -5.27
C GLY A 15 -5.98 6.65 -4.55
N SER A 16 -6.13 6.51 -3.24
CA SER A 16 -6.95 7.40 -2.40
C SER A 16 -6.35 8.81 -2.24
N GLU A 17 -5.03 8.94 -2.21
CA GLU A 17 -4.32 10.22 -2.03
C GLU A 17 -3.45 10.59 -3.22
N MET A 18 -3.21 9.66 -4.12
CA MET A 18 -2.31 9.86 -5.24
C MET A 18 -2.75 9.07 -6.47
N ILE A 19 -2.72 9.72 -7.62
CA ILE A 19 -2.78 9.07 -8.92
C ILE A 19 -1.37 9.03 -9.47
N SER A 20 -0.86 7.84 -9.72
CA SER A 20 0.51 7.61 -10.16
C SER A 20 0.54 6.94 -11.52
N MET A 21 1.52 7.31 -12.34
CA MET A 21 1.89 6.59 -13.56
C MET A 21 3.38 6.29 -13.53
N GLN A 22 3.75 5.09 -13.94
CA GLN A 22 5.13 4.74 -14.27
C GLN A 22 5.18 4.13 -15.66
N ILE A 23 6.10 4.61 -16.47
CA ILE A 23 6.43 4.02 -17.77
C ILE A 23 7.76 3.28 -17.62
N VAL A 24 7.77 2.02 -18.02
CA VAL A 24 8.96 1.18 -17.96
C VAL A 24 9.31 0.65 -19.33
N GLU A 25 10.62 0.49 -19.56
CA GLU A 25 11.17 -0.35 -20.62
C GLU A 25 11.59 -1.68 -20.00
N TYR A 26 11.20 -2.80 -20.58
CA TYR A 26 11.58 -4.11 -20.07
C TYR A 26 11.95 -5.08 -21.19
N ARG A 27 12.78 -6.04 -20.83
CA ARG A 27 13.09 -7.20 -21.65
C ARG A 27 12.70 -8.51 -20.95
N ASN A 28 12.87 -8.54 -19.65
CA ASN A 28 12.44 -9.59 -18.72
C ASN A 28 12.38 -8.98 -17.30
N MET A 29 11.99 -9.75 -16.30
CA MET A 29 11.87 -9.28 -14.91
C MET A 29 13.17 -8.68 -14.33
N ASN A 30 14.34 -9.18 -14.75
CA ASN A 30 15.65 -8.70 -14.26
C ASN A 30 16.17 -7.47 -15.03
N LYS A 31 15.50 -7.09 -16.11
CA LYS A 31 15.85 -5.97 -16.98
C LYS A 31 14.64 -5.08 -17.21
N VAL A 32 14.20 -4.46 -16.12
CA VAL A 32 13.14 -3.45 -16.09
C VAL A 32 13.77 -2.11 -15.70
N LYS A 33 13.50 -1.08 -16.47
CA LYS A 33 13.96 0.28 -16.22
C LYS A 33 12.80 1.24 -16.24
N VAL A 34 12.59 1.96 -15.15
CA VAL A 34 11.65 3.10 -15.12
C VAL A 34 12.24 4.22 -15.97
N ILE A 35 11.50 4.67 -16.99
CA ILE A 35 11.90 5.75 -17.89
C ILE A 35 11.11 7.03 -17.65
N GLU A 36 9.93 6.93 -17.04
CA GLU A 36 9.12 8.09 -16.62
C GLU A 36 8.29 7.74 -15.39
N GLN A 37 8.13 8.71 -14.50
CA GLN A 37 7.30 8.58 -13.31
C GLN A 37 6.56 9.87 -13.03
N CYS A 38 5.24 9.80 -12.94
CA CYS A 38 4.36 10.91 -12.58
C CYS A 38 3.55 10.56 -11.33
N ASN A 39 3.47 11.50 -10.40
CA ASN A 39 2.66 11.39 -9.19
C ASN A 39 1.83 12.67 -9.04
N HIS A 40 0.51 12.53 -8.94
CA HIS A 40 -0.40 13.65 -8.72
C HIS A 40 -1.21 13.43 -7.46
N ARG A 41 -1.12 14.35 -6.50
CA ARG A 41 -1.88 14.28 -5.25
C ARG A 41 -3.35 14.57 -5.51
N VAL A 42 -4.21 13.73 -4.96
CA VAL A 42 -5.67 13.85 -5.02
C VAL A 42 -6.26 13.65 -3.63
N LYS A 43 -7.52 14.02 -3.45
CA LYS A 43 -8.25 13.82 -2.18
C LYS A 43 -9.40 12.83 -2.33
N LEU A 44 -9.23 11.84 -3.21
CA LEU A 44 -10.25 10.82 -3.47
C LEU A 44 -10.71 10.11 -2.20
N GLY A 45 -9.75 9.75 -1.33
CA GLY A 45 -10.05 9.06 -0.08
C GLY A 45 -10.84 9.94 0.89
N GLU A 46 -10.43 11.21 1.09
CA GLU A 46 -11.15 12.14 1.97
C GLU A 46 -12.62 12.26 1.56
N GLU A 47 -12.90 12.47 0.25
CA GLU A 47 -14.26 12.60 -0.26
C GLU A 47 -15.06 11.29 -0.17
N THR A 48 -14.47 10.19 -0.64
CA THR A 48 -15.19 8.91 -0.68
C THR A 48 -15.46 8.34 0.71
N PHE A 49 -14.48 8.42 1.63
CA PHE A 49 -14.66 7.84 2.98
C PHE A 49 -15.69 8.61 3.79
N LYS A 50 -15.79 9.92 3.59
CA LYS A 50 -16.74 10.80 4.27
C LYS A 50 -18.10 10.84 3.58
N ASN A 51 -18.12 11.09 2.27
CA ASN A 51 -19.35 11.44 1.53
C ASN A 51 -19.87 10.29 0.68
N LYS A 52 -19.10 9.21 0.52
CA LYS A 52 -19.39 8.05 -0.35
C LYS A 52 -19.53 8.39 -1.84
N ILE A 53 -19.20 9.60 -2.25
CA ILE A 53 -19.33 10.11 -3.62
C ILE A 53 -18.05 10.87 -3.99
N ILE A 54 -17.58 10.66 -5.22
CA ILE A 54 -16.51 11.45 -5.83
C ILE A 54 -17.15 12.67 -6.50
N PRO A 55 -16.80 13.92 -6.11
CA PRO A 55 -17.38 15.14 -6.69
C PRO A 55 -17.15 15.23 -8.21
N PHE A 56 -18.12 15.78 -8.94
CA PHE A 56 -18.01 15.93 -10.40
C PHE A 56 -16.80 16.77 -10.84
N SER A 57 -16.43 17.78 -10.06
CA SER A 57 -15.21 18.57 -10.31
C SER A 57 -13.96 17.71 -10.27
N MET A 58 -13.88 16.80 -9.31
CA MET A 58 -12.77 15.85 -9.17
C MET A 58 -12.76 14.82 -10.30
N VAL A 59 -13.95 14.36 -10.76
CA VAL A 59 -14.04 13.48 -11.93
C VAL A 59 -13.45 14.17 -13.16
N SER A 60 -13.73 15.47 -13.37
CA SER A 60 -13.16 16.25 -14.47
C SER A 60 -11.64 16.37 -14.36
N GLU A 61 -11.13 16.70 -13.18
CA GLU A 61 -9.69 16.77 -12.89
C GLU A 61 -8.97 15.45 -13.17
N ILE A 62 -9.53 14.33 -12.73
CA ILE A 62 -8.98 12.99 -13.00
C ILE A 62 -8.94 12.71 -14.50
N CYS A 63 -10.00 13.04 -15.23
CA CYS A 63 -10.03 12.82 -16.67
C CYS A 63 -8.97 13.66 -17.40
N GLU A 64 -8.78 14.93 -17.03
CA GLU A 64 -7.76 15.81 -17.59
C GLU A 64 -6.35 15.30 -17.30
N LEU A 65 -6.10 14.86 -16.07
CA LEU A 65 -4.84 14.24 -15.67
C LEU A 65 -4.55 12.99 -16.52
N LEU A 66 -5.52 12.09 -16.66
CA LEU A 66 -5.35 10.87 -17.44
C LEU A 66 -5.20 11.14 -18.95
N GLN A 67 -5.79 12.22 -19.48
CA GLN A 67 -5.48 12.68 -20.85
C GLN A 67 -4.01 13.12 -20.96
N GLY A 68 -3.48 13.80 -19.94
CA GLY A 68 -2.06 14.15 -19.87
C GLY A 68 -1.18 12.90 -19.87
N TYR A 69 -1.51 11.90 -19.05
CA TYR A 69 -0.80 10.62 -19.01
C TYR A 69 -0.86 9.89 -20.36
N LYS A 70 -1.99 9.92 -21.04
CA LYS A 70 -2.12 9.31 -22.37
C LYS A 70 -1.22 9.98 -23.41
N ARG A 71 -1.07 11.32 -23.36
CA ARG A 71 -0.11 12.04 -24.25
C ARG A 71 1.33 11.59 -23.96
N LEU A 72 1.74 11.55 -22.68
CA LEU A 72 3.06 11.05 -22.30
C LEU A 72 3.29 9.61 -22.76
N MET A 73 2.33 8.71 -22.56
CA MET A 73 2.43 7.34 -23.07
C MET A 73 2.66 7.29 -24.58
N SER A 74 2.00 8.16 -25.34
CA SER A 74 2.20 8.26 -26.79
C SER A 74 3.60 8.76 -27.15
N GLU A 75 4.12 9.76 -26.43
CA GLU A 75 5.46 10.32 -26.64
C GLU A 75 6.57 9.27 -26.35
N TYR A 76 6.37 8.46 -25.32
CA TYR A 76 7.29 7.36 -24.98
C TYR A 76 7.07 6.08 -25.81
N GLY A 77 6.09 6.09 -26.74
CA GLY A 77 5.78 4.94 -27.59
C GLY A 77 5.34 3.71 -26.77
N VAL A 78 4.52 3.93 -25.73
CA VAL A 78 4.00 2.86 -24.87
C VAL A 78 3.12 1.91 -25.68
N GLU A 79 3.46 0.63 -25.64
CA GLU A 79 2.77 -0.42 -26.41
C GLU A 79 1.61 -1.03 -25.62
N GLU A 80 1.74 -1.12 -24.30
CA GLU A 80 0.76 -1.72 -23.41
C GLU A 80 0.58 -0.89 -22.14
N CYS A 81 -0.64 -0.83 -21.62
CA CYS A 81 -0.89 -0.15 -20.34
C CYS A 81 -1.88 -0.93 -19.48
N SER A 82 -1.75 -0.76 -18.15
CA SER A 82 -2.71 -1.23 -17.16
C SER A 82 -3.10 -0.07 -16.24
N VAL A 83 -4.41 0.20 -16.16
CA VAL A 83 -4.96 1.23 -15.28
C VAL A 83 -5.78 0.54 -14.20
N GLN A 84 -5.36 0.69 -12.95
CA GLN A 84 -6.04 0.06 -11.82
C GLN A 84 -6.44 1.10 -10.77
N ALA A 85 -7.63 0.92 -10.23
CA ALA A 85 -8.17 1.73 -9.16
C ALA A 85 -8.40 0.88 -7.90
N THR A 86 -8.17 1.46 -6.74
CA THR A 86 -8.27 0.78 -5.45
C THR A 86 -9.37 1.37 -4.56
N THR A 87 -9.20 1.35 -3.26
CA THR A 87 -10.22 1.56 -2.23
C THR A 87 -11.13 2.75 -2.45
N ALA A 88 -10.60 3.96 -2.74
CA ALA A 88 -11.45 5.15 -2.87
C ALA A 88 -12.43 5.05 -4.05
N VAL A 89 -11.97 4.54 -5.18
CA VAL A 89 -12.85 4.34 -6.35
C VAL A 89 -13.80 3.17 -6.11
N ARG A 90 -13.32 2.08 -5.51
CA ARG A 90 -14.12 0.88 -5.22
C ARG A 90 -15.31 1.18 -4.31
N GLU A 91 -15.15 2.06 -3.31
CA GLU A 91 -16.19 2.40 -2.34
C GLU A 91 -17.10 3.56 -2.76
N ALA A 92 -16.81 4.23 -3.87
CA ALA A 92 -17.62 5.33 -4.34
C ALA A 92 -18.95 4.86 -4.94
N LEU A 93 -20.07 5.41 -4.47
CA LEU A 93 -21.41 5.08 -4.99
C LEU A 93 -21.56 5.47 -6.47
N ASN A 94 -20.83 6.48 -6.93
CA ASN A 94 -20.81 6.91 -8.31
C ASN A 94 -19.60 6.38 -9.10
N GLN A 95 -19.04 5.24 -8.68
CA GLN A 95 -17.92 4.57 -9.35
C GLN A 95 -18.15 4.41 -10.85
N VAL A 96 -19.30 3.86 -11.25
CA VAL A 96 -19.63 3.60 -12.65
C VAL A 96 -19.54 4.88 -13.48
N PHE A 97 -20.08 5.99 -12.96
CA PHE A 97 -20.01 7.29 -13.62
C PHE A 97 -18.57 7.76 -13.84
N LEU A 98 -17.69 7.63 -12.81
CA LEU A 98 -16.27 7.96 -12.95
C LEU A 98 -15.61 7.12 -14.05
N LEU A 99 -15.84 5.81 -14.06
CA LEU A 99 -15.23 4.89 -15.03
C LEU A 99 -15.68 5.20 -16.46
N ASP A 100 -16.97 5.48 -16.65
CA ASP A 100 -17.52 5.87 -17.94
C ASP A 100 -16.94 7.19 -18.43
N GLN A 101 -16.84 8.21 -17.57
CA GLN A 101 -16.23 9.49 -17.94
C GLN A 101 -14.76 9.36 -18.33
N ILE A 102 -13.99 8.54 -17.59
CA ILE A 102 -12.60 8.24 -17.95
C ILE A 102 -12.55 7.58 -19.33
N TYR A 103 -13.36 6.56 -19.55
CA TYR A 103 -13.37 5.84 -20.84
C TYR A 103 -13.77 6.74 -22.00
N ILE A 104 -14.85 7.52 -21.87
CA ILE A 104 -15.33 8.44 -22.91
C ILE A 104 -14.27 9.49 -23.26
N LYS A 105 -13.62 10.09 -22.26
CA LYS A 105 -12.68 11.19 -22.48
C LYS A 105 -11.27 10.72 -22.86
N THR A 106 -10.85 9.53 -22.46
CA THR A 106 -9.46 9.06 -22.63
C THR A 106 -9.33 7.78 -23.43
N GLY A 107 -10.38 6.96 -23.52
CA GLY A 107 -10.32 5.60 -24.05
C GLY A 107 -9.64 4.59 -23.11
N LEU A 108 -9.19 5.01 -21.93
CA LEU A 108 -8.56 4.13 -20.95
C LEU A 108 -9.60 3.29 -20.22
N LYS A 109 -9.38 1.98 -20.15
CA LYS A 109 -10.19 1.06 -19.34
C LYS A 109 -9.58 0.91 -17.97
N VAL A 110 -10.29 1.35 -16.93
CA VAL A 110 -9.85 1.23 -15.54
C VAL A 110 -10.40 -0.05 -14.95
N LYS A 111 -9.52 -0.90 -14.43
CA LYS A 111 -9.89 -2.07 -13.62
C LYS A 111 -9.98 -1.65 -12.15
N VAL A 112 -11.15 -1.73 -11.56
CA VAL A 112 -11.28 -1.61 -10.10
C VAL A 112 -10.95 -2.96 -9.48
N VAL A 113 -9.90 -3.01 -8.68
CA VAL A 113 -9.47 -4.25 -8.03
C VAL A 113 -10.20 -4.47 -6.73
N ASP A 114 -10.54 -5.71 -6.42
CA ASP A 114 -11.08 -6.10 -5.11
C ASP A 114 -10.00 -6.08 -4.02
N MET A 115 -10.39 -6.25 -2.78
CA MET A 115 -9.47 -6.17 -1.64
C MET A 115 -8.42 -7.29 -1.64
N PRO A 116 -8.76 -8.57 -1.87
CA PRO A 116 -7.77 -9.63 -1.96
C PRO A 116 -6.74 -9.38 -3.07
N GLN A 117 -7.19 -8.91 -4.23
CA GLN A 117 -6.31 -8.60 -5.35
C GLN A 117 -5.39 -7.39 -5.06
N GLU A 118 -5.91 -6.37 -4.35
CA GLU A 118 -5.12 -5.21 -3.91
C GLU A 118 -3.94 -5.65 -3.01
N ILE A 119 -4.22 -6.45 -1.98
CA ILE A 119 -3.20 -6.97 -1.06
C ILE A 119 -2.19 -7.85 -1.81
N TYR A 120 -2.69 -8.78 -2.64
CA TYR A 120 -1.84 -9.69 -3.38
C TYR A 120 -0.91 -8.96 -4.35
N THR A 121 -1.42 -7.93 -5.05
CA THR A 121 -0.62 -7.10 -5.95
C THR A 121 0.54 -6.45 -5.19
N LYS A 122 0.27 -5.91 -4.02
CA LYS A 122 1.28 -5.27 -3.19
C LYS A 122 2.26 -6.27 -2.57
N TYR A 123 1.74 -7.39 -2.06
CA TYR A 123 2.56 -8.51 -1.58
C TYR A 123 3.57 -8.98 -2.63
N THR A 124 3.15 -9.07 -3.89
CA THR A 124 4.03 -9.50 -4.99
C THR A 124 5.24 -8.57 -5.15
N ALA A 125 5.04 -7.24 -5.05
CA ALA A 125 6.14 -6.28 -5.10
C ALA A 125 7.09 -6.43 -3.91
N ILE A 126 6.55 -6.46 -2.70
CA ILE A 126 7.31 -6.61 -1.46
C ILE A 126 8.11 -7.91 -1.48
N ARG A 127 7.49 -9.03 -1.84
CA ARG A 127 8.15 -10.33 -1.94
C ARG A 127 9.35 -10.30 -2.89
N GLN A 128 9.19 -9.67 -4.06
CA GLN A 128 10.28 -9.56 -5.02
C GLN A 128 11.45 -8.74 -4.46
N THR A 129 11.15 -7.65 -3.77
CA THR A 129 12.15 -6.83 -3.09
C THR A 129 12.86 -7.61 -1.97
N LEU A 130 12.12 -8.29 -1.09
CA LEU A 130 12.70 -9.09 -0.02
C LEU A 130 13.58 -10.23 -0.56
N ARG A 131 13.15 -10.92 -1.62
CA ARG A 131 13.96 -11.97 -2.27
C ARG A 131 15.29 -11.42 -2.81
N SER A 132 15.29 -10.20 -3.37
CA SER A 132 16.54 -9.56 -3.82
C SER A 132 17.51 -9.21 -2.69
N GLU A 133 17.00 -9.09 -1.46
CA GLU A 133 17.76 -8.88 -0.21
C GLU A 133 18.11 -10.19 0.52
N GLY A 134 17.82 -11.34 -0.09
CA GLY A 134 18.06 -12.66 0.50
C GLY A 134 17.05 -13.06 1.60
N ILE A 135 15.91 -12.37 1.68
CA ILE A 135 14.84 -12.62 2.64
C ILE A 135 13.72 -13.33 1.91
N ASN A 136 13.56 -14.62 2.12
CA ASN A 136 12.58 -15.44 1.38
C ASN A 136 11.47 -16.04 2.26
N GLY A 137 11.63 -16.03 3.60
CA GLY A 137 10.66 -16.64 4.51
C GLY A 137 10.75 -18.17 4.61
N LYS A 138 11.87 -18.76 4.13
CA LYS A 138 12.14 -20.17 4.31
C LYS A 138 12.62 -20.42 5.74
N ASP A 139 12.06 -21.43 6.39
CA ASP A 139 12.38 -21.82 7.78
C ASP A 139 12.01 -20.76 8.85
N TYR A 140 11.26 -19.71 8.50
CA TYR A 140 10.77 -18.71 9.46
C TYR A 140 9.56 -17.96 8.93
N GLY A 141 8.74 -17.45 9.85
CA GLY A 141 7.59 -16.62 9.52
C GLY A 141 7.96 -15.15 9.30
N MET A 142 7.18 -14.49 8.42
CA MET A 142 7.21 -13.05 8.17
C MET A 142 5.79 -12.51 8.25
N LEU A 143 5.60 -11.42 8.99
CA LEU A 143 4.34 -10.68 8.98
C LEU A 143 4.51 -9.41 8.16
N LEU A 144 3.81 -9.35 7.03
CA LEU A 144 3.79 -8.18 6.16
C LEU A 144 2.58 -7.32 6.51
N MET A 145 2.84 -6.05 6.66
CA MET A 145 1.84 -5.03 6.94
C MET A 145 1.94 -3.91 5.94
N ASP A 146 0.84 -3.69 5.27
CA ASP A 146 0.68 -2.60 4.34
C ASP A 146 -0.36 -1.62 4.82
N ILE A 147 0.09 -0.46 5.29
CA ILE A 147 -0.80 0.61 5.72
C ILE A 147 -0.99 1.59 4.57
N SER A 148 -2.26 1.81 4.23
CA SER A 148 -2.68 2.80 3.25
C SER A 148 -3.69 3.78 3.85
N SER A 149 -4.06 4.80 3.08
CA SER A 149 -5.08 5.78 3.48
C SER A 149 -6.43 5.13 3.82
N GLY A 150 -6.81 4.08 3.09
CA GLY A 150 -8.13 3.45 3.20
C GLY A 150 -8.17 2.13 3.96
N GLY A 151 -7.03 1.47 4.19
CA GLY A 151 -7.01 0.16 4.81
C GLY A 151 -5.65 -0.29 5.32
N LEU A 152 -5.66 -1.37 6.08
CA LEU A 152 -4.52 -2.10 6.56
C LEU A 152 -4.57 -3.52 6.00
N GLY A 153 -3.62 -3.86 5.12
CA GLY A 153 -3.41 -5.23 4.64
C GLY A 153 -2.44 -5.97 5.55
N ILE A 154 -2.81 -7.17 5.97
CA ILE A 154 -1.95 -8.06 6.75
C ILE A 154 -1.77 -9.35 5.97
N THR A 155 -0.51 -9.77 5.79
CA THR A 155 -0.17 -11.04 5.17
C THR A 155 0.86 -11.77 6.02
N PHE A 156 0.50 -12.93 6.51
CA PHE A 156 1.44 -13.83 7.21
C PHE A 156 1.96 -14.87 6.23
N VAL A 157 3.27 -14.93 6.10
CA VAL A 157 3.99 -15.88 5.26
C VAL A 157 4.85 -16.77 6.13
N ASP A 158 4.76 -18.07 5.93
CA ASP A 158 5.58 -19.05 6.60
C ASP A 158 5.98 -20.15 5.60
N ASP A 159 7.25 -20.53 5.61
CA ASP A 159 7.83 -21.47 4.65
C ASP A 159 7.49 -21.10 3.19
N GLU A 160 7.70 -19.82 2.84
CA GLU A 160 7.42 -19.22 1.52
C GLU A 160 5.94 -19.28 1.08
N LYS A 161 5.01 -19.65 1.97
CA LYS A 161 3.57 -19.76 1.67
C LYS A 161 2.76 -18.74 2.46
N ILE A 162 1.76 -18.17 1.81
CA ILE A 162 0.78 -17.34 2.51
C ILE A 162 -0.10 -18.24 3.38
N LYS A 163 -0.04 -18.05 4.70
CA LYS A 163 -0.84 -18.77 5.69
C LYS A 163 -2.07 -17.98 6.11
N TYR A 164 -1.99 -16.66 6.08
CA TYR A 164 -3.09 -15.76 6.43
C TYR A 164 -2.98 -14.49 5.64
N GLN A 165 -4.10 -14.00 5.13
CA GLN A 165 -4.17 -12.70 4.46
C GLN A 165 -5.53 -12.07 4.73
N GLN A 166 -5.52 -10.84 5.25
CA GLN A 166 -6.75 -10.09 5.50
C GLN A 166 -6.51 -8.60 5.32
N ASN A 167 -7.57 -7.90 4.89
CA ASN A 167 -7.60 -6.44 4.87
C ASN A 167 -8.60 -5.94 5.92
N PHE A 168 -8.20 -4.90 6.62
CA PHE A 168 -9.01 -4.19 7.58
C PHE A 168 -9.33 -2.79 7.07
N HIS A 169 -10.57 -2.35 7.24
CA HIS A 169 -10.98 -0.98 6.92
C HIS A 169 -10.45 0.04 7.95
N VAL A 170 -9.15 -0.01 8.22
CA VAL A 170 -8.43 0.77 9.23
C VAL A 170 -7.23 1.46 8.56
N GLY A 171 -7.50 2.30 7.55
CA GLY A 171 -6.48 3.15 6.93
C GLY A 171 -6.30 4.45 7.70
N ILE A 172 -5.14 5.09 7.56
CA ILE A 172 -4.79 6.28 8.35
C ILE A 172 -5.75 7.45 8.10
N ILE A 173 -6.12 7.71 6.85
CA ILE A 173 -7.12 8.76 6.55
C ILE A 173 -8.50 8.37 7.06
N ARG A 174 -8.86 7.09 6.96
CA ARG A 174 -10.14 6.61 7.50
C ARG A 174 -10.21 6.76 9.02
N ILE A 175 -9.14 6.45 9.75
CA ILE A 175 -9.03 6.70 11.20
C ILE A 175 -9.20 8.21 11.47
N LYS A 176 -8.46 9.05 10.74
CA LYS A 176 -8.56 10.50 10.86
C LYS A 176 -9.99 11.00 10.66
N GLU A 177 -10.70 10.53 9.65
CA GLU A 177 -12.08 10.94 9.34
C GLU A 177 -13.13 10.34 10.31
N SER A 178 -12.81 9.24 11.00
CA SER A 178 -13.67 8.63 12.01
C SER A 178 -13.74 9.43 13.32
N PHE A 179 -12.76 10.30 13.57
CA PHE A 179 -12.70 11.15 14.76
C PHE A 179 -12.67 12.63 14.36
N ASN A 180 -13.57 13.42 14.90
CA ASN A 180 -13.57 14.86 14.65
C ASN A 180 -12.36 15.55 15.34
N ARG A 181 -12.06 16.80 14.94
CA ARG A 181 -10.89 17.54 15.44
C ARG A 181 -10.86 17.66 16.98
N ASN A 182 -12.01 17.88 17.61
CA ASN A 182 -12.09 17.97 19.07
C ASN A 182 -11.78 16.64 19.75
N GLN A 183 -12.25 15.54 19.19
CA GLN A 183 -11.93 14.19 19.67
C GLN A 183 -10.44 13.90 19.54
N ARG A 184 -9.83 14.22 18.38
CA ARG A 184 -8.39 14.00 18.15
C ARG A 184 -7.50 14.84 19.06
N ASN A 185 -7.96 15.99 19.51
CA ASN A 185 -7.24 16.86 20.45
C ASN A 185 -7.55 16.52 21.92
N GLY A 186 -8.47 15.63 22.18
CA GLY A 186 -8.88 15.24 23.51
C GLY A 186 -7.85 14.34 24.20
N MET A 187 -7.73 14.45 25.53
CA MET A 187 -6.78 13.64 26.33
C MET A 187 -7.05 12.12 26.25
N GLN A 188 -8.28 11.72 25.92
CA GLN A 188 -8.67 10.31 25.81
C GLN A 188 -8.54 9.73 24.40
N PHE A 189 -8.09 10.52 23.43
CA PHE A 189 -8.01 10.07 22.04
C PHE A 189 -7.09 8.84 21.87
N ASN A 190 -5.94 8.87 22.49
CA ASN A 190 -4.98 7.76 22.45
C ASN A 190 -5.62 6.46 22.98
N LEU A 191 -6.33 6.54 24.09
CA LEU A 191 -7.01 5.38 24.68
C LEU A 191 -8.12 4.85 23.75
N ALA A 192 -9.02 5.72 23.30
CA ALA A 192 -10.11 5.35 22.40
C ALA A 192 -9.59 4.74 21.08
N LEU A 193 -8.53 5.30 20.51
CA LEU A 193 -7.91 4.77 19.29
C LEU A 193 -7.24 3.41 19.56
N THR A 194 -6.54 3.25 20.67
CA THR A 194 -5.92 1.98 21.05
C THR A 194 -6.97 0.88 21.24
N GLU A 195 -8.07 1.17 21.92
CA GLU A 195 -9.17 0.22 22.13
C GLU A 195 -9.84 -0.18 20.80
N PHE A 196 -10.10 0.81 19.93
CA PHE A 196 -10.64 0.58 18.59
C PHE A 196 -9.73 -0.35 17.77
N LEU A 197 -8.44 -0.04 17.71
CA LEU A 197 -7.46 -0.83 16.94
C LEU A 197 -7.29 -2.22 17.55
N ALA A 198 -7.21 -2.34 18.88
CA ALA A 198 -7.08 -3.63 19.57
C ALA A 198 -8.27 -4.55 19.31
N SER A 199 -9.50 -4.01 19.30
CA SER A 199 -10.70 -4.78 18.96
C SER A 199 -10.69 -5.25 17.51
N THR A 200 -10.23 -4.42 16.59
CA THR A 200 -10.13 -4.72 15.16
C THR A 200 -9.09 -5.82 14.88
N MET A 201 -8.02 -5.87 15.66
CA MET A 201 -6.90 -6.83 15.47
C MET A 201 -7.14 -8.21 16.15
N GLY A 202 -8.28 -8.44 16.76
CA GLY A 202 -8.62 -9.73 17.38
C GLY A 202 -8.39 -10.94 16.45
N PRO A 203 -8.91 -10.94 15.21
CA PRO A 203 -8.69 -12.04 14.26
C PRO A 203 -7.22 -12.29 13.93
N VAL A 204 -6.41 -11.22 13.83
CA VAL A 204 -4.96 -11.36 13.58
C VAL A 204 -4.26 -12.04 14.74
N ARG A 205 -4.61 -11.65 15.97
CA ARG A 205 -4.04 -12.27 17.18
C ARG A 205 -4.28 -13.76 17.22
N GLU A 206 -5.47 -14.20 16.89
CA GLU A 206 -5.82 -15.62 16.86
C GLU A 206 -5.06 -16.36 15.73
N ALA A 207 -5.01 -15.78 14.53
CA ALA A 207 -4.30 -16.37 13.40
C ALA A 207 -2.79 -16.49 13.61
N LEU A 208 -2.20 -15.64 14.47
CA LEU A 208 -0.75 -15.60 14.73
C LEU A 208 -0.34 -16.24 16.06
N LYS A 209 -1.27 -16.85 16.80
CA LYS A 209 -1.06 -17.35 18.17
C LYS A 209 0.14 -18.29 18.32
N ASP A 210 0.36 -19.16 17.34
CA ASP A 210 1.44 -20.14 17.35
C ASP A 210 2.51 -19.85 16.29
N ALA A 211 2.49 -18.65 15.69
CA ALA A 211 3.37 -18.30 14.59
C ALA A 211 4.78 -17.92 15.11
N ASN A 212 5.81 -18.54 14.51
CA ASN A 212 7.20 -18.17 14.74
C ASN A 212 7.63 -17.09 13.75
N ILE A 213 7.38 -15.82 14.08
CA ILE A 213 7.65 -14.68 13.19
C ILE A 213 9.01 -14.07 13.52
N ARG A 214 9.90 -14.08 12.53
CA ARG A 214 11.23 -13.49 12.63
C ARG A 214 11.25 -12.02 12.28
N TYR A 215 10.50 -11.63 11.22
CA TYR A 215 10.49 -10.27 10.71
C TYR A 215 9.10 -9.69 10.66
N LEU A 216 8.97 -8.44 11.09
CA LEU A 216 7.85 -7.57 10.79
C LEU A 216 8.24 -6.72 9.56
N ILE A 217 7.48 -6.84 8.48
CA ILE A 217 7.72 -6.10 7.24
C ILE A 217 6.67 -4.99 7.14
N LEU A 218 7.11 -3.74 7.09
CA LEU A 218 6.24 -2.59 6.94
C LEU A 218 6.32 -2.03 5.52
N SER A 219 5.17 -1.73 4.96
CA SER A 219 5.05 -1.01 3.69
C SER A 219 3.88 -0.04 3.73
N GLY A 220 3.79 0.82 2.73
CA GLY A 220 2.69 1.77 2.61
C GLY A 220 3.16 3.21 2.59
N THR A 221 2.19 4.12 2.46
CA THR A 221 2.46 5.56 2.34
C THR A 221 3.07 6.18 3.60
N GLU A 222 2.79 5.58 4.75
CA GLU A 222 3.20 6.11 6.06
C GLU A 222 4.63 5.69 6.47
N THR A 223 5.25 4.77 5.74
CA THR A 223 6.62 4.33 6.04
C THR A 223 7.65 5.43 5.79
N GLU A 224 7.43 6.29 4.81
CA GLU A 224 8.29 7.47 4.57
C GLU A 224 8.30 8.41 5.77
N LEU A 225 7.11 8.67 6.36
CA LEU A 225 7.00 9.47 7.58
C LEU A 225 7.75 8.83 8.74
N LEU A 226 7.61 7.51 8.92
CA LEU A 226 8.34 6.78 9.96
C LEU A 226 9.85 6.92 9.81
N LEU A 227 10.37 6.73 8.59
CA LEU A 227 11.80 6.88 8.28
C LEU A 227 12.28 8.31 8.54
N GLN A 228 11.51 9.32 8.12
CA GLN A 228 11.81 10.74 8.40
C GLN A 228 11.90 11.02 9.90
N MET A 229 10.97 10.49 10.70
CA MET A 229 10.95 10.67 12.15
C MET A 229 12.12 10.00 12.85
N LEU A 230 12.61 8.88 12.30
CA LEU A 230 13.81 8.18 12.76
C LEU A 230 15.11 8.82 12.25
N GLY A 231 15.03 9.79 11.33
CA GLY A 231 16.20 10.43 10.73
C GLY A 231 16.95 9.52 9.74
N LEU A 232 16.24 8.56 9.14
CA LEU A 232 16.77 7.59 8.19
C LEU A 232 16.50 8.02 6.73
N ASP A 233 17.22 7.38 5.79
CA ASP A 233 17.05 7.64 4.36
C ASP A 233 15.66 7.18 3.88
N THR A 234 14.84 8.13 3.44
CA THR A 234 13.48 7.89 2.92
C THR A 234 13.47 7.39 1.48
N GLN A 235 14.62 7.39 0.80
CA GLN A 235 14.75 6.93 -0.59
C GLN A 235 15.30 5.52 -0.70
N ALA A 236 15.73 4.93 0.42
CA ALA A 236 16.20 3.56 0.45
C ALA A 236 15.08 2.58 0.09
N LYS A 237 15.37 1.62 -0.79
CA LYS A 237 14.40 0.61 -1.21
C LYS A 237 14.02 -0.32 -0.06
N VAL A 238 14.99 -0.64 0.78
CA VAL A 238 14.82 -1.45 1.99
C VAL A 238 15.59 -0.80 3.13
N THR A 239 14.95 -0.63 4.28
CA THR A 239 15.57 -0.15 5.51
C THR A 239 15.29 -1.14 6.63
N ARG A 240 16.32 -1.47 7.41
CA ARG A 240 16.21 -2.34 8.59
C ARG A 240 16.36 -1.49 9.83
N ILE A 241 15.45 -1.66 10.78
CA ILE A 241 15.50 -1.01 12.09
C ILE A 241 15.32 -2.04 13.20
N LYS A 242 15.89 -1.76 14.36
CA LYS A 242 15.62 -2.56 15.55
C LYS A 242 14.26 -2.20 16.14
N ALA A 243 13.56 -3.19 16.66
CA ALA A 243 12.30 -2.94 17.37
C ALA A 243 12.47 -1.96 18.53
N GLU A 244 13.64 -1.96 19.20
CA GLU A 244 13.99 -1.02 20.27
C GLU A 244 13.99 0.43 19.77
N GLU A 245 14.57 0.71 18.60
CA GLU A 245 14.62 2.06 18.00
C GLU A 245 13.21 2.58 17.70
N PHE A 246 12.33 1.69 17.22
CA PHE A 246 10.93 2.04 17.04
C PHE A 246 10.23 2.33 18.37
N MET A 247 10.46 1.52 19.40
CA MET A 247 9.86 1.72 20.72
C MET A 247 10.35 3.01 21.40
N GLU A 248 11.59 3.42 21.18
CA GLU A 248 12.09 4.73 21.62
C GLU A 248 11.32 5.88 20.94
N LEU A 249 11.11 5.78 19.63
CA LEU A 249 10.30 6.74 18.89
C LEU A 249 8.85 6.75 19.40
N PHE A 250 8.22 5.59 19.60
CA PHE A 250 6.87 5.45 20.13
C PHE A 250 6.76 6.16 21.50
N ASN A 251 7.66 5.85 22.45
CA ASN A 251 7.66 6.46 23.77
C ASN A 251 7.86 7.98 23.74
N LYS A 252 8.58 8.49 22.76
CA LYS A 252 8.74 9.93 22.54
C LYS A 252 7.46 10.56 22.02
N VAL A 253 6.86 9.99 20.96
CA VAL A 253 5.66 10.51 20.30
C VAL A 253 4.45 10.48 21.22
N HIS A 254 4.27 9.37 21.97
CA HIS A 254 3.14 9.18 22.88
C HIS A 254 3.00 10.26 23.95
N LYS A 255 4.10 10.93 24.31
CA LYS A 255 4.15 12.02 25.29
C LYS A 255 3.92 13.40 24.70
N LEU A 256 3.84 13.53 23.38
CA LEU A 256 3.73 14.80 22.68
C LEU A 256 2.28 15.09 22.26
N ASN A 257 1.89 16.35 22.34
CA ASN A 257 0.68 16.85 21.70
C ASN A 257 0.97 17.29 20.25
N LEU A 258 -0.08 17.56 19.45
CA LEU A 258 0.03 17.94 18.04
C LEU A 258 1.00 19.13 17.80
N PRO A 259 0.92 20.28 18.51
CA PRO A 259 1.89 21.36 18.35
C PRO A 259 3.34 20.96 18.63
N GLN A 260 3.56 20.09 19.61
CA GLN A 260 4.88 19.58 19.94
C GLN A 260 5.42 18.63 18.86
N ILE A 261 4.58 17.76 18.30
CA ILE A 261 4.92 16.88 17.16
C ILE A 261 5.38 17.72 15.97
N ILE A 262 4.61 18.75 15.59
CA ILE A 262 4.98 19.69 14.50
C ILE A 262 6.36 20.29 14.74
N LYS A 263 6.60 20.80 15.95
CA LYS A 263 7.86 21.45 16.32
C LYS A 263 9.05 20.50 16.35
N VAL A 264 8.88 19.32 16.97
CA VAL A 264 9.95 18.33 17.17
C VAL A 264 10.38 17.70 15.84
N PHE A 265 9.43 17.32 15.00
CA PHE A 265 9.71 16.64 13.74
C PHE A 265 9.74 17.57 12.52
N LYS A 266 9.45 18.88 12.71
CA LYS A 266 9.46 19.90 11.65
C LYS A 266 8.58 19.53 10.45
N ILE A 267 7.42 18.95 10.71
CA ILE A 267 6.44 18.49 9.71
C ILE A 267 5.23 19.42 9.67
N LYS A 268 4.48 19.40 8.55
CA LYS A 268 3.25 20.20 8.42
C LYS A 268 2.14 19.63 9.31
N GLU A 269 1.21 20.49 9.75
CA GLU A 269 0.08 20.11 10.60
C GLU A 269 -0.72 18.92 10.00
N SER A 270 -1.00 18.94 8.70
CA SER A 270 -1.73 17.88 8.01
C SER A 270 -1.03 16.50 8.08
N VAL A 271 0.29 16.49 8.15
CA VAL A 271 1.10 15.28 8.32
C VAL A 271 1.16 14.90 9.81
N ALA A 272 1.33 15.88 10.69
CA ALA A 272 1.40 15.66 12.14
C ALA A 272 0.13 15.01 12.71
N GLU A 273 -1.05 15.32 12.14
CA GLU A 273 -2.32 14.68 12.50
C GLU A 273 -2.33 13.14 12.21
N LEU A 274 -1.48 12.66 11.31
CA LEU A 274 -1.37 11.25 10.95
C LEU A 274 -0.35 10.50 11.80
N VAL A 275 0.56 11.20 12.47
CA VAL A 275 1.68 10.59 13.23
C VAL A 275 1.17 9.65 14.30
N LEU A 276 0.29 10.12 15.17
CA LEU A 276 -0.16 9.34 16.32
C LEU A 276 -0.94 8.07 15.90
N PRO A 277 -1.93 8.15 14.98
CA PRO A 277 -2.58 6.94 14.46
C PRO A 277 -1.60 5.93 13.87
N THR A 278 -0.62 6.41 13.08
CA THR A 278 0.38 5.56 12.46
C THR A 278 1.26 4.85 13.49
N ILE A 279 1.79 5.59 14.45
CA ILE A 279 2.68 5.05 15.48
C ILE A 279 1.95 4.08 16.40
N LEU A 280 0.71 4.38 16.80
CA LEU A 280 -0.11 3.48 17.62
C LEU A 280 -0.44 2.18 16.88
N LEU A 281 -0.73 2.26 15.59
CA LEU A 281 -1.02 1.07 14.79
C LEU A 281 0.22 0.17 14.67
N TYR A 282 1.39 0.74 14.41
CA TYR A 282 2.64 -0.03 14.34
C TYR A 282 3.02 -0.64 15.70
N GLU A 283 2.85 0.10 16.79
CA GLU A 283 3.11 -0.40 18.14
C GLU A 283 2.23 -1.59 18.48
N LEU A 284 0.92 -1.47 18.22
CA LEU A 284 -0.03 -2.53 18.47
C LEU A 284 0.35 -3.83 17.75
N LEU A 285 0.82 -3.69 16.51
CA LEU A 285 1.19 -4.83 15.68
C LEU A 285 2.55 -5.42 16.09
N LEU A 286 3.49 -4.57 16.50
CA LEU A 286 4.74 -5.03 17.10
C LEU A 286 4.48 -5.79 18.42
N ALA A 287 3.48 -5.37 19.20
CA ALA A 287 3.06 -6.07 20.41
C ALA A 287 2.42 -7.45 20.13
N LEU A 288 1.76 -7.62 18.97
CA LEU A 288 1.24 -8.93 18.54
C LEU A 288 2.36 -9.87 18.09
N VAL A 289 3.47 -9.34 17.60
CA VAL A 289 4.57 -10.09 17.02
C VAL A 289 5.88 -9.60 17.62
N PRO A 290 6.32 -10.21 18.71
CA PRO A 290 7.56 -9.81 19.39
C PRO A 290 8.79 -10.16 18.52
N THR A 291 9.05 -9.35 17.52
CA THR A 291 10.25 -9.42 16.68
C THR A 291 11.33 -8.46 17.18
N LYS A 292 12.59 -8.78 16.88
CA LYS A 292 13.73 -7.89 17.17
C LYS A 292 14.05 -6.95 16.03
N GLU A 293 13.58 -7.26 14.81
CA GLU A 293 13.91 -6.53 13.61
C GLU A 293 12.66 -6.22 12.78
N ILE A 294 12.57 -4.97 12.38
CA ILE A 294 11.53 -4.45 11.49
C ILE A 294 12.21 -4.12 10.15
N ILE A 295 11.61 -4.56 9.07
CA ILE A 295 12.05 -4.26 7.72
C ILE A 295 11.02 -3.34 7.08
N ILE A 296 11.47 -2.22 6.56
CA ILE A 296 10.64 -1.25 5.85
C ILE A 296 10.95 -1.33 4.38
N THR A 297 9.93 -1.47 3.52
CA THR A 297 10.08 -1.48 2.07
C THR A 297 9.38 -0.29 1.44
N ALA A 298 10.00 0.27 0.40
CA ALA A 298 9.45 1.40 -0.37
C ALA A 298 8.53 0.93 -1.51
N ASP A 299 8.14 -0.34 -1.54
CA ASP A 299 7.30 -0.90 -2.60
C ASP A 299 5.90 -0.29 -2.57
N ARG A 300 5.40 0.03 -3.77
CA ARG A 300 4.09 0.62 -3.98
C ARG A 300 3.20 -0.33 -4.79
N PHE A 301 1.90 -0.10 -4.76
CA PHE A 301 0.93 -0.87 -5.54
C PHE A 301 1.26 -0.89 -7.04
N ILE A 302 1.77 0.24 -7.57
CA ILE A 302 2.14 0.36 -8.98
C ILE A 302 3.28 -0.58 -9.38
N ASP A 303 4.21 -0.86 -8.48
CA ASP A 303 5.33 -1.79 -8.70
C ASP A 303 4.80 -3.23 -8.84
N GLY A 304 3.77 -3.58 -8.06
CA GLY A 304 3.05 -4.86 -8.19
C GLY A 304 2.30 -4.99 -9.51
N ILE A 305 1.66 -3.91 -10.00
CA ILE A 305 1.03 -3.91 -11.33
C ILE A 305 2.06 -4.28 -12.41
N GLN A 306 3.26 -3.71 -12.33
CA GLN A 306 4.32 -4.00 -13.30
C GLN A 306 4.78 -5.45 -13.22
N LEU A 307 5.03 -5.97 -12.02
CA LEU A 307 5.49 -7.34 -11.83
C LEU A 307 4.46 -8.36 -12.32
N LEU A 308 3.18 -8.15 -12.01
CA LEU A 308 2.08 -9.02 -12.46
C LEU A 308 1.84 -8.95 -13.97
N HIS A 309 2.29 -7.88 -14.63
CA HIS A 309 2.22 -7.76 -16.09
C HIS A 309 3.44 -8.36 -16.79
N ILE A 310 4.64 -8.03 -16.32
CA ILE A 310 5.91 -8.39 -16.97
C ILE A 310 6.28 -9.84 -16.67
N GLY A 311 6.11 -10.27 -15.41
CA GLY A 311 6.55 -11.57 -14.94
C GLY A 311 6.00 -12.73 -15.76
N PRO A 312 4.67 -12.91 -15.87
CA PRO A 312 4.07 -14.01 -16.62
C PRO A 312 4.43 -14.03 -18.10
N LYS A 313 4.75 -12.87 -18.69
CA LYS A 313 5.14 -12.77 -20.10
C LYS A 313 6.58 -13.14 -20.37
N THR A 314 7.43 -13.05 -19.36
CA THR A 314 8.88 -13.15 -19.53
C THR A 314 9.51 -14.31 -18.78
N ASP A 315 8.79 -14.90 -17.82
CA ASP A 315 9.26 -15.97 -16.95
C ASP A 315 8.15 -17.00 -16.72
N LYS A 316 8.32 -18.21 -17.27
CA LYS A 316 7.33 -19.28 -17.16
C LYS A 316 7.25 -19.88 -15.76
N GLU A 317 8.37 -19.94 -15.04
CA GLU A 317 8.40 -20.46 -13.66
C GLU A 317 7.68 -19.51 -12.74
N TYR A 318 7.93 -18.21 -12.90
CA TYR A 318 7.20 -17.17 -12.16
C TYR A 318 5.70 -17.17 -12.48
N ALA A 319 5.31 -17.36 -13.74
CA ALA A 319 3.91 -17.49 -14.12
C ALA A 319 3.22 -18.65 -13.41
N ALA A 320 3.86 -19.82 -13.38
CA ALA A 320 3.34 -21.02 -12.69
C ALA A 320 3.29 -20.84 -11.16
N GLU A 321 4.28 -20.13 -10.57
CA GLU A 321 4.28 -19.79 -9.15
C GLU A 321 3.08 -18.90 -8.80
N LEU A 322 2.85 -17.83 -9.56
CA LEU A 322 1.71 -16.93 -9.36
C LEU A 322 0.36 -17.62 -9.46
N GLU A 323 0.19 -18.48 -10.47
CA GLU A 323 -1.05 -19.24 -10.67
C GLU A 323 -1.33 -20.17 -9.48
N LYS A 324 -0.31 -20.87 -9.00
CA LYS A 324 -0.40 -21.76 -7.84
C LYS A 324 -0.75 -21.00 -6.55
N GLU A 325 -0.14 -19.83 -6.34
CA GLU A 325 -0.44 -18.98 -5.17
C GLU A 325 -1.87 -18.43 -5.21
N GLN A 326 -2.32 -17.95 -6.36
CA GLN A 326 -3.69 -17.43 -6.52
C GLN A 326 -4.73 -18.53 -6.25
N LEU A 327 -4.50 -19.76 -6.73
CA LEU A 327 -5.36 -20.89 -6.42
C LEU A 327 -5.39 -21.21 -4.92
N SER A 328 -4.24 -21.17 -4.25
CA SER A 328 -4.15 -21.39 -2.80
C SER A 328 -4.90 -20.32 -1.99
N LEU A 329 -4.82 -19.05 -2.41
CA LEU A 329 -5.55 -17.96 -1.76
C LEU A 329 -7.07 -18.12 -1.87
N ILE A 330 -7.58 -18.56 -3.04
CA ILE A 330 -9.00 -18.81 -3.25
C ILE A 330 -9.49 -19.95 -2.33
N HIS A 331 -8.68 -20.99 -2.17
CA HIS A 331 -9.01 -22.14 -1.30
C HIS A 331 -9.10 -21.74 0.17
N ASN A 332 -8.12 -21.01 0.66
CA ASN A 332 -8.08 -20.53 2.06
C ASN A 332 -9.21 -19.57 2.40
N ILE A 333 -9.65 -18.72 1.46
CA ILE A 333 -10.82 -17.86 1.65
C ILE A 333 -12.10 -18.69 1.80
N GLY A 334 -12.24 -19.81 1.06
CA GLY A 334 -13.40 -20.70 1.12
C GLY A 334 -13.52 -21.44 2.47
N GLU A 335 -12.41 -21.78 3.12
CA GLU A 335 -12.42 -22.50 4.41
C GLU A 335 -12.77 -21.59 5.62
N HIS A 336 -12.56 -20.28 5.53
CA HIS A 336 -12.91 -19.33 6.59
C HIS A 336 -14.36 -18.84 6.55
N TYR A 337 -15.13 -19.15 5.51
CA TYR A 337 -16.55 -18.78 5.35
C TYR A 337 -17.51 -19.98 5.50
N ASN A 338 -17.04 -21.18 5.81
CA ASN A 338 -17.81 -22.35 6.20
C ASN A 338 -17.61 -22.63 7.69
#